data_366dbfa9564de7c2c533a73b4a4bf9be
#
_entry.id   366dbfa9564de7c2c533a73b4a4bf9be
#
_cell.length_a   1.000
_cell.length_b   1.000
_cell.length_c   1.000
_cell.angle_alpha   90.00
_cell.angle_beta   90.00
_cell.angle_gamma   90.00
#
_symmetry.space_group_name_H-M   'P 1'
#
loop_
_entity.id
_entity.type
_entity.pdbx_description
1 polymer ?
#
loop_
_entity_poly.entity_id
_entity_poly.type
_entity_poly.pdbx_seq_one_letter_code
_entity_poly.pdbx_strand_id
1 'polypeptide(L)'
;IEIANETSENGSYDHKILYPSRIHELINLVKEKKKNGYRYLVGTSFRGLTVPTSNVIMASDFVLIHGNGGSKPEQIQDLIDKTKKVNGFRVMPMINNEDDHFDFEKENNNLTTSLKNYVSWGYFDYRFKGETNIIEGYQTVPVDWGINSERKKGFFEKIREITGGFKK
;
A
#
# COMPACT_ATOMS: atom_id res chain seq x y z
N ILE A 1 7.51 -6.07 -8.82
CA ILE A 1 7.69 -4.76 -9.46
C ILE A 1 6.37 -4.01 -9.41
N GLU A 2 6.41 -2.78 -8.98
CA GLU A 2 5.35 -1.81 -9.18
C GLU A 2 5.67 -0.98 -10.42
N ILE A 3 4.72 -0.90 -11.38
CA ILE A 3 4.95 -0.20 -12.65
C ILE A 3 4.93 1.31 -12.45
N ALA A 4 3.95 1.80 -11.69
CA ALA A 4 3.83 3.20 -11.34
C ALA A 4 3.18 3.32 -9.97
N ASN A 5 3.67 4.25 -9.18
CA ASN A 5 3.05 4.63 -7.91
C ASN A 5 1.85 5.54 -8.19
N GLU A 6 0.69 5.22 -7.62
CA GLU A 6 -0.52 6.03 -7.68
C GLU A 6 -0.96 6.44 -9.10
N THR A 7 -1.10 5.44 -9.98
CA THR A 7 -1.60 5.70 -11.34
C THR A 7 -2.93 6.47 -11.33
N SER A 8 -3.05 7.47 -12.19
CA SER A 8 -4.22 8.36 -12.27
C SER A 8 -4.32 8.98 -13.66
N GLU A 9 -5.55 9.23 -14.11
CA GLU A 9 -5.80 9.98 -15.36
C GLU A 9 -5.68 11.50 -15.17
N ASN A 10 -5.66 11.98 -13.94
CA ASN A 10 -5.68 13.40 -13.59
C ASN A 10 -4.32 13.92 -13.08
N GLY A 11 -3.25 13.76 -13.88
CA GLY A 11 -2.08 14.61 -13.71
C GLY A 11 -0.94 14.11 -12.84
N SER A 12 -0.85 12.81 -12.52
CA SER A 12 0.37 12.29 -11.87
C SER A 12 1.47 11.96 -12.88
N TYR A 13 1.12 11.71 -14.14
CA TYR A 13 2.05 11.29 -15.19
C TYR A 13 1.74 11.95 -16.51
N ASP A 14 2.78 12.36 -17.26
CA ASP A 14 2.63 12.98 -18.57
C ASP A 14 2.29 11.96 -19.68
N HIS A 15 2.70 10.71 -19.52
CA HIS A 15 2.50 9.67 -20.51
C HIS A 15 1.24 8.85 -20.26
N LYS A 16 0.31 8.87 -21.21
CA LYS A 16 -0.96 8.14 -21.14
C LYS A 16 -0.82 6.62 -20.96
N ILE A 17 0.32 6.03 -21.30
CA ILE A 17 0.58 4.60 -21.03
C ILE A 17 0.59 4.28 -19.54
N LEU A 18 0.82 5.26 -18.67
CA LEU A 18 0.80 5.13 -17.21
C LEU A 18 -0.58 5.39 -16.60
N TYR A 19 -1.59 5.70 -17.42
CA TYR A 19 -2.96 5.93 -16.96
C TYR A 19 -3.67 4.59 -16.62
N PRO A 20 -4.64 4.59 -15.71
CA PRO A 20 -5.42 3.40 -15.35
C PRO A 20 -5.96 2.62 -16.55
N SER A 21 -6.36 3.32 -17.60
CA SER A 21 -6.88 2.73 -18.82
C SER A 21 -5.87 1.90 -19.61
N ARG A 22 -4.56 2.18 -19.47
CA ARG A 22 -3.50 1.59 -20.31
C ARG A 22 -2.37 0.91 -19.55
N ILE A 23 -2.15 1.20 -18.27
CA ILE A 23 -0.97 0.70 -17.54
C ILE A 23 -0.87 -0.83 -17.49
N HIS A 24 -1.97 -1.54 -17.67
CA HIS A 24 -1.99 -2.99 -17.80
C HIS A 24 -1.14 -3.51 -19.00
N GLU A 25 -0.93 -2.68 -20.03
CA GLU A 25 -0.06 -3.00 -21.16
C GLU A 25 1.40 -3.15 -20.69
N LEU A 26 1.86 -2.24 -19.80
CA LEU A 26 3.20 -2.31 -19.20
C LEU A 26 3.32 -3.46 -18.20
N ILE A 27 2.28 -3.74 -17.42
CA ILE A 27 2.25 -4.92 -16.55
C ILE A 27 2.50 -6.18 -17.39
N ASN A 28 1.77 -6.36 -18.48
CA ASN A 28 1.92 -7.51 -19.36
C ASN A 28 3.31 -7.56 -20.01
N LEU A 29 3.81 -6.41 -20.49
CA LEU A 29 5.15 -6.31 -21.09
C LEU A 29 6.26 -6.78 -20.13
N VAL A 30 6.18 -6.38 -18.86
CA VAL A 30 7.15 -6.80 -17.83
C VAL A 30 6.99 -8.29 -17.50
N LYS A 31 5.77 -8.80 -17.44
CA LYS A 31 5.49 -10.24 -17.17
C LYS A 31 6.04 -11.15 -18.27
N GLU A 32 6.14 -10.68 -19.50
CA GLU A 32 6.76 -11.43 -20.62
C GLU A 32 8.27 -11.59 -20.44
N LYS A 33 8.93 -10.70 -19.68
CA LYS A 33 10.38 -10.74 -19.48
C LYS A 33 10.75 -11.83 -18.48
N LYS A 34 11.58 -12.77 -18.93
CA LYS A 34 12.08 -13.87 -18.10
C LYS A 34 13.60 -13.90 -18.13
N LYS A 35 14.19 -14.28 -17.01
CA LYS A 35 15.62 -14.59 -16.89
C LYS A 35 15.75 -15.96 -16.23
N ASN A 36 16.40 -16.91 -16.91
CA ASN A 36 16.57 -18.30 -16.44
C ASN A 36 15.22 -18.98 -16.05
N GLY A 37 14.16 -18.71 -16.81
CA GLY A 37 12.82 -19.27 -16.56
C GLY A 37 12.01 -18.49 -15.49
N TYR A 38 12.60 -17.60 -14.74
CA TYR A 38 11.94 -16.80 -13.69
C TYR A 38 11.50 -15.44 -14.24
N ARG A 39 10.38 -14.93 -13.75
CA ARG A 39 9.90 -13.56 -13.96
C ARG A 39 9.59 -12.87 -12.64
N TYR A 40 9.53 -11.57 -12.66
CA TYR A 40 9.05 -10.80 -11.53
C TYR A 40 7.54 -10.86 -11.40
N LEU A 41 7.04 -10.77 -10.17
CA LEU A 41 5.65 -10.46 -9.89
C LEU A 41 5.43 -8.97 -10.14
N VAL A 42 4.30 -8.61 -10.75
CA VAL A 42 4.05 -7.26 -11.24
C VAL A 42 2.66 -6.79 -10.84
N GLY A 43 2.58 -5.55 -10.39
CA GLY A 43 1.35 -4.83 -10.10
C GLY A 43 1.54 -3.33 -10.29
N THR A 44 0.57 -2.55 -9.89
CA THR A 44 0.62 -1.09 -9.81
C THR A 44 -0.38 -0.61 -8.77
N SER A 45 -0.13 0.55 -8.18
CA SER A 45 -1.02 1.15 -7.19
C SER A 45 -1.88 2.27 -7.78
N PHE A 46 -2.87 2.67 -7.02
CA PHE A 46 -3.75 3.80 -7.24
C PHE A 46 -3.67 4.74 -6.06
N ARG A 47 -4.10 6.00 -6.24
CA ARG A 47 -4.14 6.98 -5.14
C ARG A 47 -4.92 6.45 -3.94
N GLY A 48 -4.62 6.99 -2.79
CA GLY A 48 -5.24 6.61 -1.52
C GLY A 48 -6.75 6.47 -1.61
N LEU A 49 -7.29 5.41 -1.03
CA LEU A 49 -8.70 5.02 -1.04
C LEU A 49 -9.34 4.81 -2.43
N THR A 50 -8.52 4.66 -3.48
CA THR A 50 -9.01 4.42 -4.83
C THR A 50 -9.03 2.92 -5.15
N VAL A 51 -10.16 2.44 -5.64
CA VAL A 51 -10.33 1.03 -6.06
C VAL A 51 -9.63 0.83 -7.41
N PRO A 52 -8.76 -0.18 -7.55
CA PRO A 52 -8.11 -0.53 -8.80
C PRO A 52 -9.11 -0.88 -9.92
N THR A 53 -8.74 -0.57 -11.15
CA THR A 53 -9.59 -0.88 -12.32
C THR A 53 -9.50 -2.36 -12.72
N SER A 54 -10.55 -2.87 -13.39
CA SER A 54 -10.67 -4.27 -13.80
C SER A 54 -9.50 -4.75 -14.68
N ASN A 55 -9.07 -3.95 -15.66
CA ASN A 55 -7.93 -4.28 -16.52
C ASN A 55 -6.62 -4.44 -15.75
N VAL A 56 -6.40 -3.62 -14.73
CA VAL A 56 -5.24 -3.71 -13.85
C VAL A 56 -5.33 -4.95 -12.95
N ILE A 57 -6.49 -5.21 -12.34
CA ILE A 57 -6.71 -6.41 -11.51
C ILE A 57 -6.45 -7.69 -12.33
N MET A 58 -6.97 -7.76 -13.55
CA MET A 58 -6.78 -8.93 -14.41
C MET A 58 -5.32 -9.14 -14.83
N ALA A 59 -4.58 -8.07 -15.08
CA ALA A 59 -3.19 -8.14 -15.51
C ALA A 59 -2.21 -8.41 -14.35
N SER A 60 -2.52 -7.96 -13.14
CA SER A 60 -1.60 -7.99 -11.99
C SER A 60 -1.42 -9.38 -11.38
N ASP A 61 -0.26 -9.61 -10.76
CA ASP A 61 0.02 -10.80 -9.95
C ASP A 61 -0.37 -10.60 -8.48
N PHE A 62 -0.42 -9.37 -8.03
CA PHE A 62 -0.86 -8.93 -6.70
C PHE A 62 -1.54 -7.57 -6.80
N VAL A 63 -2.37 -7.26 -5.84
CA VAL A 63 -3.07 -5.96 -5.78
C VAL A 63 -2.35 -5.05 -4.81
N LEU A 64 -2.05 -3.83 -5.25
CA LEU A 64 -1.62 -2.75 -4.38
C LEU A 64 -2.78 -1.79 -4.16
N ILE A 65 -3.07 -1.50 -2.90
CA ILE A 65 -4.00 -0.46 -2.47
C ILE A 65 -3.27 0.49 -1.53
N HIS A 66 -3.67 1.76 -1.52
CA HIS A 66 -3.16 2.76 -0.61
C HIS A 66 -4.25 3.19 0.37
N GLY A 67 -3.93 3.12 1.66
CA GLY A 67 -4.82 3.53 2.74
C GLY A 67 -4.62 4.98 3.17
N ASN A 68 -3.56 5.64 2.66
CA ASN A 68 -3.25 7.02 3.01
C ASN A 68 -4.44 7.95 2.72
N GLY A 69 -4.67 8.87 3.68
CA GLY A 69 -5.89 9.69 3.72
C GLY A 69 -7.10 9.01 4.35
N GLY A 70 -7.04 7.71 4.68
CA GLY A 70 -8.07 6.98 5.41
C GLY A 70 -7.95 7.16 6.91
N SER A 71 -8.79 8.00 7.50
CA SER A 71 -8.76 8.31 8.93
C SER A 71 -9.51 7.31 9.81
N LYS A 72 -10.19 6.34 9.21
CA LYS A 72 -11.03 5.36 9.92
C LYS A 72 -10.87 3.96 9.33
N PRO A 73 -10.82 2.92 10.19
CA PRO A 73 -10.71 1.52 9.76
C PRO A 73 -11.81 1.08 8.79
N GLU A 74 -13.01 1.65 8.90
CA GLU A 74 -14.14 1.35 8.02
C GLU A 74 -13.86 1.75 6.56
N GLN A 75 -13.05 2.78 6.32
CA GLN A 75 -12.65 3.19 4.98
C GLN A 75 -11.72 2.17 4.33
N ILE A 76 -10.82 1.58 5.13
CA ILE A 76 -9.94 0.49 4.68
C ILE A 76 -10.76 -0.77 4.41
N GLN A 77 -11.71 -1.11 5.29
CA GLN A 77 -12.62 -2.24 5.07
C GLN A 77 -13.40 -2.06 3.76
N ASP A 78 -13.98 -0.89 3.54
CA ASP A 78 -14.74 -0.58 2.33
C ASP A 78 -13.88 -0.64 1.06
N LEU A 79 -12.64 -0.13 1.12
CA LEU A 79 -11.67 -0.21 0.02
C LEU A 79 -11.35 -1.67 -0.34
N ILE A 80 -11.09 -2.50 0.67
CA ILE A 80 -10.81 -3.94 0.49
C ILE A 80 -12.03 -4.65 -0.12
N ASP A 81 -13.22 -4.42 0.43
CA ASP A 81 -14.45 -5.06 -0.02
C ASP A 81 -14.81 -4.67 -1.46
N LYS A 82 -14.66 -3.40 -1.81
CA LYS A 82 -14.86 -2.91 -3.18
C LYS A 82 -13.83 -3.50 -4.13
N THR A 83 -12.57 -3.58 -3.71
CA THR A 83 -11.50 -4.16 -4.53
C THR A 83 -11.77 -5.63 -4.83
N LYS A 84 -12.20 -6.41 -3.83
CA LYS A 84 -12.58 -7.84 -4.01
C LYS A 84 -13.79 -8.03 -4.94
N LYS A 85 -14.62 -7.00 -5.14
CA LYS A 85 -15.79 -7.03 -6.05
C LYS A 85 -15.49 -6.57 -7.48
N VAL A 86 -14.28 -6.09 -7.74
CA VAL A 86 -13.88 -5.65 -9.10
C VAL A 86 -13.94 -6.85 -10.05
N ASN A 87 -14.51 -6.63 -11.22
CA ASN A 87 -14.55 -7.67 -12.25
C ASN A 87 -13.14 -8.15 -12.60
N GLY A 88 -12.95 -9.48 -12.61
CA GLY A 88 -11.65 -10.11 -12.82
C GLY A 88 -10.82 -10.29 -11.54
N PHE A 89 -11.32 -9.90 -10.36
CA PHE A 89 -10.65 -10.23 -9.10
C PHE A 89 -10.67 -11.75 -8.89
N ARG A 90 -9.54 -12.28 -8.48
CA ARG A 90 -9.34 -13.67 -8.06
C ARG A 90 -8.64 -13.66 -6.70
N VAL A 91 -8.62 -14.80 -6.03
CA VAL A 91 -7.84 -14.94 -4.80
C VAL A 91 -6.35 -14.74 -5.13
N MET A 92 -5.81 -13.61 -4.71
CA MET A 92 -4.45 -13.16 -4.97
C MET A 92 -3.95 -12.30 -3.81
N PRO A 93 -2.61 -12.18 -3.62
CA PRO A 93 -2.07 -11.29 -2.60
C PRO A 93 -2.59 -9.87 -2.76
N MET A 94 -3.01 -9.26 -1.66
CA MET A 94 -3.37 -7.85 -1.58
C MET A 94 -2.50 -7.16 -0.53
N ILE A 95 -1.98 -6.00 -0.85
CA ILE A 95 -1.06 -5.25 -0.02
C ILE A 95 -1.53 -3.80 0.07
N ASN A 96 -1.83 -3.33 1.26
CA ASN A 96 -1.97 -1.91 1.57
C ASN A 96 -0.58 -1.38 1.93
N ASN A 97 0.17 -0.91 0.94
CA ASN A 97 1.59 -0.58 1.11
C ASN A 97 1.87 0.88 1.49
N GLU A 98 0.87 1.74 1.41
CA GLU A 98 0.96 3.11 1.88
C GLU A 98 -0.26 3.47 2.74
N ASP A 99 -0.05 3.57 4.04
CA ASP A 99 -1.08 4.00 4.98
C ASP A 99 -0.44 4.87 6.07
N ASP A 100 -0.84 6.12 6.13
CA ASP A 100 -0.31 7.13 7.04
C ASP A 100 -1.06 7.20 8.39
N HIS A 101 -1.93 6.24 8.66
CA HIS A 101 -2.70 6.19 9.89
C HIS A 101 -1.93 5.50 11.02
N PHE A 102 -1.93 6.10 12.22
CA PHE A 102 -1.04 5.70 13.32
C PHE A 102 -1.74 5.48 14.69
N ASP A 103 -3.04 5.23 14.70
CA ASP A 103 -3.80 4.91 15.93
C ASP A 103 -3.50 3.48 16.44
N PHE A 104 -2.23 3.16 16.61
CA PHE A 104 -1.78 1.80 16.96
C PHE A 104 -2.19 1.37 18.36
N GLU A 105 -2.50 2.32 19.25
CA GLU A 105 -3.03 2.08 20.59
C GLU A 105 -4.48 1.56 20.58
N LYS A 106 -5.21 1.81 19.50
CA LYS A 106 -6.59 1.31 19.34
C LYS A 106 -6.59 -0.15 18.93
N GLU A 107 -7.52 -0.93 19.48
CA GLU A 107 -7.74 -2.32 19.08
C GLU A 107 -8.12 -2.42 17.61
N ASN A 108 -8.97 -1.51 17.14
CA ASN A 108 -9.43 -1.43 15.77
C ASN A 108 -8.79 -0.23 15.08
N ASN A 109 -7.86 -0.49 14.18
CA ASN A 109 -7.13 0.50 13.40
C ASN A 109 -6.89 -0.02 11.97
N ASN A 110 -6.30 0.77 11.10
CA ASN A 110 -6.10 0.40 9.70
C ASN A 110 -5.23 -0.86 9.53
N LEU A 111 -4.17 -0.99 10.33
CA LEU A 111 -3.31 -2.19 10.34
C LEU A 111 -4.12 -3.44 10.71
N THR A 112 -4.81 -3.42 11.86
CA THR A 112 -5.56 -4.59 12.34
C THR A 112 -6.73 -4.94 11.41
N THR A 113 -7.37 -3.94 10.79
CA THR A 113 -8.41 -4.14 9.77
C THR A 113 -7.84 -4.81 8.53
N SER A 114 -6.70 -4.37 8.03
CA SER A 114 -6.02 -5.00 6.90
C SER A 114 -5.70 -6.46 7.20
N LEU A 115 -5.07 -6.75 8.34
CA LEU A 115 -4.69 -8.11 8.74
C LEU A 115 -5.89 -9.05 8.92
N LYS A 116 -6.99 -8.59 9.51
CA LYS A 116 -8.26 -9.36 9.63
C LYS A 116 -8.81 -9.78 8.26
N ASN A 117 -8.48 -9.03 7.21
CA ASN A 117 -8.89 -9.30 5.83
C ASN A 117 -7.85 -10.05 4.99
N TYR A 118 -6.76 -10.54 5.61
CA TYR A 118 -5.61 -11.16 4.94
C TYR A 118 -4.93 -10.24 3.93
N VAL A 119 -4.89 -8.94 4.23
CA VAL A 119 -4.19 -7.91 3.48
C VAL A 119 -2.91 -7.54 4.23
N SER A 120 -1.77 -7.63 3.56
CA SER A 120 -0.51 -7.11 4.11
C SER A 120 -0.59 -5.60 4.26
N TRP A 121 0.10 -5.06 5.28
CA TRP A 121 0.02 -3.64 5.57
C TRP A 121 1.42 -3.04 5.74
N GLY A 122 1.64 -1.86 5.17
CA GLY A 122 2.87 -1.08 5.27
C GLY A 122 2.61 0.31 5.82
N TYR A 123 3.33 0.65 6.89
CA TYR A 123 3.26 1.96 7.50
C TYR A 123 4.00 2.98 6.64
N PHE A 124 3.25 4.02 6.23
CA PHE A 124 3.78 5.16 5.51
C PHE A 124 3.93 6.34 6.46
N ASP A 125 5.03 6.36 7.22
CA ASP A 125 5.32 7.40 8.19
C ASP A 125 5.81 8.66 7.50
N TYR A 126 4.88 9.50 7.06
CA TYR A 126 5.22 10.74 6.40
C TYR A 126 4.98 11.95 7.33
N ARG A 127 5.65 13.06 7.06
CA ARG A 127 5.50 14.29 7.84
C ARG A 127 4.14 14.93 7.57
N PHE A 128 3.39 15.21 8.65
CA PHE A 128 2.15 15.96 8.56
C PHE A 128 2.41 17.46 8.43
N LYS A 129 1.43 18.19 7.87
CA LYS A 129 1.49 19.64 7.76
C LYS A 129 1.66 20.26 9.15
N GLY A 130 2.69 21.11 9.30
CA GLY A 130 3.02 21.77 10.56
C GLY A 130 4.08 21.06 11.41
N GLU A 131 4.48 19.85 11.09
CA GLU A 131 5.63 19.22 11.73
C GLU A 131 6.93 19.89 11.29
N THR A 132 7.75 20.27 12.27
CA THR A 132 9.03 20.95 12.03
C THR A 132 10.24 20.06 12.28
N ASN A 133 10.06 18.97 13.02
CA ASN A 133 11.14 18.02 13.31
C ASN A 133 11.45 17.16 12.08
N ILE A 134 12.62 17.35 11.50
CA ILE A 134 13.06 16.64 10.30
C ILE A 134 13.35 15.15 10.53
N ILE A 135 13.50 14.71 11.77
CA ILE A 135 13.74 13.29 12.11
C ILE A 135 12.44 12.51 12.30
N GLU A 136 11.31 13.18 12.30
CA GLU A 136 9.99 12.56 12.29
C GLU A 136 9.59 12.22 10.86
N GLY A 137 8.92 11.12 10.65
CA GLY A 137 8.53 10.66 9.34
C GLY A 137 9.71 10.17 8.47
N TYR A 138 9.56 9.05 7.81
CA TYR A 138 10.66 8.43 7.09
C TYR A 138 11.02 9.12 5.76
N GLN A 139 10.14 9.94 5.21
CA GLN A 139 10.38 10.70 3.97
C GLN A 139 11.16 11.99 4.18
N THR A 140 11.52 12.32 5.41
CA THR A 140 12.36 13.50 5.68
C THR A 140 13.79 13.28 5.20
N VAL A 141 14.45 14.37 4.79
CA VAL A 141 15.85 14.34 4.37
C VAL A 141 16.70 15.08 5.41
N PRO A 142 17.74 14.45 5.99
CA PRO A 142 18.17 13.07 5.79
C PRO A 142 17.16 12.04 6.31
N VAL A 143 17.12 10.86 5.69
CA VAL A 143 16.24 9.78 6.13
C VAL A 143 16.71 9.26 7.47
N ASP A 144 15.81 9.23 8.46
CA ASP A 144 16.08 8.65 9.77
C ASP A 144 15.41 7.27 9.90
N TRP A 145 16.23 6.24 9.96
CA TRP A 145 15.82 4.85 10.15
C TRP A 145 15.64 4.45 11.62
N GLY A 146 15.85 5.39 12.55
CA GLY A 146 15.67 5.15 13.98
C GLY A 146 14.20 5.06 14.38
N ILE A 147 13.93 4.34 15.48
CA ILE A 147 12.61 4.29 16.12
C ILE A 147 12.56 5.42 17.16
N ASN A 148 12.41 6.63 16.70
CA ASN A 148 12.61 7.84 17.51
C ASN A 148 11.34 8.70 17.69
N SER A 149 10.25 8.42 16.97
CA SER A 149 8.97 9.06 17.19
C SER A 149 8.00 8.14 17.92
N GLU A 150 7.00 8.72 18.60
CA GLU A 150 5.95 7.95 19.26
C GLU A 150 5.13 7.13 18.26
N ARG A 151 4.93 7.65 17.04
CA ARG A 151 4.30 6.91 15.93
C ARG A 151 5.06 5.65 15.58
N LYS A 152 6.38 5.77 15.37
CA LYS A 152 7.25 4.62 15.05
C LYS A 152 7.26 3.60 16.18
N LYS A 153 7.38 4.06 17.42
CA LYS A 153 7.31 3.18 18.61
C LYS A 153 5.99 2.41 18.64
N GLY A 154 4.86 3.11 18.54
CA GLY A 154 3.53 2.51 18.53
C GLY A 154 3.35 1.44 17.45
N PHE A 155 3.86 1.70 16.23
CA PHE A 155 3.86 0.71 15.15
C PHE A 155 4.63 -0.57 15.54
N PHE A 156 5.89 -0.43 15.98
CA PHE A 156 6.70 -1.59 16.33
C PHE A 156 6.20 -2.33 17.57
N GLU A 157 5.60 -1.64 18.51
CA GLU A 157 4.93 -2.26 19.67
C GLU A 157 3.71 -3.07 19.23
N LYS A 158 2.87 -2.53 18.34
CA LYS A 158 1.73 -3.25 17.77
C LYS A 158 2.17 -4.47 16.97
N ILE A 159 3.19 -4.38 16.15
CA ILE A 159 3.75 -5.54 15.43
C ILE A 159 4.24 -6.61 16.43
N ARG A 160 4.96 -6.21 17.48
CA ARG A 160 5.40 -7.15 18.53
C ARG A 160 4.24 -7.84 19.22
N GLU A 161 3.17 -7.10 19.54
CA GLU A 161 1.94 -7.65 20.12
C GLU A 161 1.32 -8.72 19.20
N ILE A 162 1.11 -8.38 17.92
CA ILE A 162 0.46 -9.25 16.94
C ILE A 162 1.29 -10.51 16.65
N THR A 163 2.60 -10.39 16.57
CA THR A 163 3.50 -11.53 16.27
C THR A 163 3.89 -12.35 17.50
N GLY A 164 3.40 -12.00 18.67
CA GLY A 164 3.70 -12.68 19.94
C GLY A 164 5.05 -12.33 20.54
N GLY A 165 5.77 -11.36 19.97
CA GLY A 165 7.08 -10.91 20.42
C GLY A 165 8.13 -12.05 20.46
N PHE A 166 9.41 -11.73 20.41
CA PHE A 166 10.42 -12.69 20.83
C PHE A 166 10.31 -12.85 22.36
N LYS A 167 9.70 -13.94 22.83
CA LYS A 167 9.90 -14.36 24.21
C LYS A 167 11.39 -14.64 24.35
N LYS A 168 12.09 -13.81 25.12
CA LYS A 168 13.46 -14.09 25.55
C LYS A 168 13.49 -15.33 26.41
#